data_f8766ea6aa17a74ebce28179d9f41e5f
#
_entry.id   f8766ea6aa17a74ebce28179d9f41e5f
#
_cell.length_a   1.000
_cell.length_b   1.000
_cell.length_c   1.000
_cell.angle_alpha   90.00
_cell.angle_beta   90.00
_cell.angle_gamma   90.00
#
_symmetry.space_group_name_H-M   'P 1'
#
loop_
_entity.id
_entity.type
_entity.pdbx_description
1 polymer ?
#
loop_
_entity_poly.entity_id
_entity_poly.type
_entity_poly.pdbx_seq_one_letter_code
_entity_poly.pdbx_strand_id
1 'polypeptide(L)'
;EPLCWWALFLLALYMVMVSTAVILRRQWVERERLAYPLTQVGVAMVQGEQGRGLFNNFLKNRALWLGGAIPLFYGSLKALNQYDPSMPNIQLIWALPLIGSQTVQLWISFALIGFSYLISTQVAAGIWIFYLLSKFEAEFLAVSGLKSTSKFIYGVADQPLLAYQGGGALIAMVLLGLWMARGHLWDVLRKALGRGADIDDGDEIMSYRAAVGCLLCGLLGMIGWLWLHMAIRQVMRLIFRRWPVFGQLVNRGSAMIAAYGIILC
;
A
#
# COMPACT_ATOMS: atom_id res chain seq x y z
N GLU A 1 7.53 -23.05 7.97
CA GLU A 1 8.70 -22.82 7.10
C GLU A 1 8.44 -21.79 5.97
N PRO A 2 7.29 -21.74 5.27
CA PRO A 2 7.03 -20.69 4.29
C PRO A 2 7.02 -19.28 4.92
N LEU A 3 6.58 -19.15 6.16
CA LEU A 3 6.58 -17.88 6.87
C LEU A 3 8.00 -17.31 7.06
N CYS A 4 9.00 -18.15 7.38
CA CYS A 4 10.39 -17.70 7.54
C CYS A 4 10.97 -17.21 6.20
N TRP A 5 10.61 -17.86 5.10
CA TRP A 5 11.03 -17.48 3.75
C TRP A 5 10.51 -16.10 3.36
N TRP A 6 9.21 -15.88 3.58
CA TRP A 6 8.58 -14.59 3.33
C TRP A 6 9.01 -13.51 4.34
N ALA A 7 9.30 -13.90 5.59
CA ALA A 7 9.79 -12.97 6.62
C ALA A 7 11.09 -12.28 6.20
N LEU A 8 12.01 -13.00 5.54
CA LEU A 8 13.25 -12.42 5.01
C LEU A 8 12.97 -11.33 3.96
N PHE A 9 12.04 -11.59 3.04
CA PHE A 9 11.64 -10.60 2.04
C PHE A 9 10.96 -9.39 2.67
N LEU A 10 10.04 -9.63 3.61
CA LEU A 10 9.34 -8.56 4.33
C LEU A 10 10.30 -7.72 5.17
N LEU A 11 11.28 -8.34 5.80
CA LEU A 11 12.32 -7.63 6.55
C LEU A 11 13.15 -6.73 5.63
N ALA A 12 13.60 -7.26 4.48
CA ALA A 12 14.31 -6.47 3.48
C ALA A 12 13.47 -5.31 2.95
N LEU A 13 12.19 -5.56 2.66
CA LEU A 13 11.23 -4.53 2.24
C LEU A 13 11.07 -3.45 3.33
N TYR A 14 10.94 -3.86 4.59
CA TYR A 14 10.80 -2.94 5.72
C TYR A 14 12.04 -2.07 5.90
N MET A 15 13.23 -2.65 5.73
CA MET A 15 14.50 -1.89 5.74
C MET A 15 14.51 -0.82 4.64
N VAL A 16 14.09 -1.16 3.43
CA VAL A 16 13.99 -0.20 2.31
C VAL A 16 12.99 0.91 2.63
N MET A 17 11.80 0.57 3.13
CA MET A 17 10.76 1.55 3.46
C MET A 17 11.22 2.53 4.54
N VAL A 18 11.76 2.03 5.65
CA VAL A 18 12.25 2.88 6.76
C VAL A 18 13.41 3.75 6.30
N SER A 19 14.38 3.20 5.60
CA SER A 19 15.53 3.96 5.09
C SER A 19 15.11 5.07 4.12
N THR A 20 14.18 4.76 3.21
CA THR A 20 13.63 5.76 2.28
C THR A 20 12.87 6.86 3.03
N ALA A 21 12.09 6.49 4.04
CA ALA A 21 11.37 7.45 4.87
C ALA A 21 12.33 8.41 5.62
N VAL A 22 13.42 7.87 6.20
CA VAL A 22 14.46 8.68 6.86
C VAL A 22 15.14 9.62 5.88
N ILE A 23 15.54 9.12 4.70
CA ILE A 23 16.22 9.92 3.68
C ILE A 23 15.32 11.06 3.18
N LEU A 24 14.04 10.81 2.95
CA LEU A 24 13.12 11.78 2.37
C LEU A 24 12.41 12.65 3.41
N ARG A 25 12.47 12.31 4.71
CA ARG A 25 11.78 13.01 5.79
C ARG A 25 12.01 14.51 5.75
N ARG A 26 13.28 14.93 5.70
CA ARG A 26 13.65 16.34 5.70
C ARG A 26 13.13 17.08 4.47
N GLN A 27 13.18 16.43 3.30
CA GLN A 27 12.61 16.98 2.07
C GLN A 27 11.09 17.21 2.21
N TRP A 28 10.37 16.22 2.70
CA TRP A 28 8.91 16.26 2.80
C TRP A 28 8.41 17.19 3.91
N VAL A 29 9.08 17.20 5.07
CA VAL A 29 8.64 17.97 6.22
C VAL A 29 9.06 19.45 6.11
N GLU A 30 10.32 19.73 5.74
CA GLU A 30 10.88 21.07 5.78
C GLU A 30 10.69 21.84 4.46
N ARG A 31 10.88 21.16 3.32
CA ARG A 31 10.83 21.81 2.00
C ARG A 31 9.45 21.77 1.36
N GLU A 32 8.84 20.59 1.31
CA GLU A 32 7.52 20.43 0.68
C GLU A 32 6.37 20.68 1.66
N ARG A 33 6.64 20.69 2.96
CA ARG A 33 5.67 20.92 4.03
C ARG A 33 4.41 20.08 3.85
N LEU A 34 4.59 18.79 3.54
CA LEU A 34 3.48 17.89 3.34
C LEU A 34 2.66 17.77 4.63
N ALA A 35 1.36 17.91 4.49
CA ALA A 35 0.44 17.62 5.59
C ALA A 35 0.36 16.09 5.80
N TYR A 36 0.62 15.65 7.02
CA TYR A 36 0.48 14.24 7.41
C TYR A 36 -0.80 14.05 8.24
N PRO A 37 -1.97 13.96 7.62
CA PRO A 37 -3.23 13.95 8.36
C PRO A 37 -3.37 12.76 9.32
N LEU A 38 -2.86 11.58 8.94
CA LEU A 38 -2.90 10.39 9.80
C LEU A 38 -2.01 10.52 11.03
N THR A 39 -0.86 11.17 10.91
CA THR A 39 0.04 11.37 12.07
C THR A 39 -0.57 12.33 13.08
N GLN A 40 -1.34 13.32 12.65
CA GLN A 40 -2.02 14.26 13.56
C GLN A 40 -3.00 13.53 14.48
N VAL A 41 -3.73 12.52 13.98
CA VAL A 41 -4.61 11.70 14.81
C VAL A 41 -3.79 10.87 15.81
N GLY A 42 -2.72 10.22 15.35
CA GLY A 42 -1.83 9.45 16.23
C GLY A 42 -1.19 10.33 17.32
N VAL A 43 -0.73 11.51 16.94
CA VAL A 43 -0.15 12.48 17.88
C VAL A 43 -1.20 12.96 18.89
N ALA A 44 -2.43 13.28 18.45
CA ALA A 44 -3.53 13.65 19.34
C ALA A 44 -3.93 12.54 20.32
N MET A 45 -3.75 11.27 19.92
CA MET A 45 -3.97 10.11 20.80
C MET A 45 -2.87 9.97 21.86
N VAL A 46 -1.62 10.29 21.52
CA VAL A 46 -0.45 10.10 22.40
C VAL A 46 -0.12 11.33 23.20
N GLN A 47 -0.24 12.53 22.61
CA GLN A 47 -0.03 13.82 23.30
C GLN A 47 -1.24 14.18 24.16
N GLY A 48 -1.58 13.32 25.12
CA GLY A 48 -2.47 13.77 26.19
C GLY A 48 -1.73 14.77 27.07
N GLU A 49 -2.40 15.89 27.42
CA GLU A 49 -1.92 16.77 28.48
C GLU A 49 -1.46 15.92 29.67
N GLN A 50 -0.36 16.33 30.30
CA GLN A 50 0.28 15.65 31.45
C GLN A 50 -0.63 15.54 32.69
N GLY A 51 -1.80 14.95 32.50
CA GLY A 51 -2.75 14.64 33.56
C GLY A 51 -2.58 13.20 34.03
N ARG A 52 -2.40 13.00 35.32
CA ARG A 52 -2.20 11.73 36.05
C ARG A 52 -3.33 10.69 35.89
N GLY A 53 -3.98 10.56 34.74
CA GLY A 53 -5.06 9.60 34.52
C GLY A 53 -4.72 8.60 33.40
N LEU A 54 -5.12 7.34 33.58
CA LEU A 54 -5.00 6.25 32.60
C LEU A 54 -5.74 6.54 31.28
N PHE A 55 -6.65 7.50 31.27
CA PHE A 55 -7.43 7.88 30.11
C PHE A 55 -7.12 9.33 29.69
N ASN A 56 -6.58 9.48 28.51
CA ASN A 56 -6.35 10.77 27.87
C ASN A 56 -7.67 11.52 27.63
N ASN A 57 -7.63 12.86 27.63
CA ASN A 57 -8.78 13.73 27.33
C ASN A 57 -9.43 13.41 25.96
N PHE A 58 -8.66 12.89 25.02
CA PHE A 58 -9.16 12.39 23.75
C PHE A 58 -10.21 11.25 23.95
N LEU A 59 -9.89 10.27 24.80
CA LEU A 59 -10.79 9.13 25.12
C LEU A 59 -12.01 9.54 25.97
N LYS A 60 -11.96 10.69 26.66
CA LYS A 60 -13.08 11.22 27.43
C LYS A 60 -14.09 12.00 26.56
N ASN A 61 -13.73 12.28 25.32
CA ASN A 61 -14.59 13.06 24.44
C ASN A 61 -15.81 12.23 23.99
N ARG A 62 -17.01 12.74 24.29
CA ARG A 62 -18.28 12.10 23.93
C ARG A 62 -18.45 11.95 22.42
N ALA A 63 -17.93 12.89 21.63
CA ALA A 63 -17.99 12.84 20.17
C ALA A 63 -17.22 11.64 19.60
N LEU A 64 -16.11 11.24 20.22
CA LEU A 64 -15.36 10.04 19.84
C LEU A 64 -16.22 8.78 19.97
N TRP A 65 -16.88 8.63 21.10
CA TRP A 65 -17.74 7.46 21.39
C TRP A 65 -18.98 7.42 20.50
N LEU A 66 -19.61 8.58 20.27
CA LEU A 66 -20.74 8.67 19.35
C LEU A 66 -20.34 8.32 17.92
N GLY A 67 -19.20 8.87 17.46
CA GLY A 67 -18.66 8.56 16.12
C GLY A 67 -18.27 7.10 15.96
N GLY A 68 -17.71 6.47 16.99
CA GLY A 68 -17.34 5.05 17.01
C GLY A 68 -18.53 4.10 17.16
N ALA A 69 -19.61 4.53 17.84
CA ALA A 69 -20.81 3.70 18.05
C ALA A 69 -21.53 3.38 16.73
N ILE A 70 -21.55 4.32 15.77
CA ILE A 70 -22.24 4.13 14.49
C ILE A 70 -21.63 2.97 13.69
N PRO A 71 -20.30 2.96 13.36
CA PRO A 71 -19.69 1.87 12.64
C PRO A 71 -19.70 0.56 13.44
N LEU A 72 -19.61 0.62 14.77
CA LEU A 72 -19.70 -0.55 15.64
C LEU A 72 -21.08 -1.20 15.53
N PHE A 73 -22.16 -0.40 15.64
CA PHE A 73 -23.53 -0.89 15.51
C PHE A 73 -23.79 -1.50 14.12
N TYR A 74 -23.38 -0.80 13.07
CA TYR A 74 -23.47 -1.30 11.69
C TYR A 74 -22.70 -2.61 11.50
N GLY A 75 -21.45 -2.67 11.96
CA GLY A 75 -20.62 -3.87 11.90
C GLY A 75 -21.20 -5.04 12.67
N SER A 76 -21.78 -4.79 13.84
CA SER A 76 -22.45 -5.80 14.64
C SER A 76 -23.69 -6.36 13.95
N LEU A 77 -24.51 -5.51 13.33
CA LEU A 77 -25.67 -5.98 12.54
C LEU A 77 -25.23 -6.83 11.35
N LYS A 78 -24.20 -6.40 10.63
CA LYS A 78 -23.66 -7.15 9.51
C LYS A 78 -23.08 -8.51 9.95
N ALA A 79 -22.40 -8.56 11.09
CA ALA A 79 -21.89 -9.79 11.65
C ALA A 79 -23.02 -10.74 12.06
N LEU A 80 -24.07 -10.22 12.71
CA LEU A 80 -25.25 -11.00 13.09
C LEU A 80 -25.96 -11.59 11.87
N ASN A 81 -26.11 -10.80 10.79
CA ASN A 81 -26.70 -11.29 9.53
C ASN A 81 -25.91 -12.46 8.91
N GLN A 82 -24.60 -12.55 9.14
CA GLN A 82 -23.83 -13.71 8.70
C GLN A 82 -24.14 -15.00 9.48
N TYR A 83 -24.54 -14.89 10.75
CA TYR A 83 -24.95 -16.04 11.57
C TYR A 83 -26.42 -16.38 11.38
N ASP A 84 -27.27 -15.35 11.30
CA ASP A 84 -28.71 -15.50 11.11
C ASP A 84 -29.20 -14.62 9.97
N PRO A 85 -29.50 -15.20 8.77
CA PRO A 85 -29.99 -14.47 7.61
C PRO A 85 -31.32 -13.73 7.81
N SER A 86 -32.07 -14.01 8.91
CA SER A 86 -33.30 -13.26 9.23
C SER A 86 -33.03 -11.84 9.71
N MET A 87 -31.80 -11.54 10.14
CA MET A 87 -31.38 -10.21 10.56
C MET A 87 -31.28 -9.24 9.39
N PRO A 88 -31.63 -7.95 9.58
CA PRO A 88 -31.61 -6.96 8.50
C PRO A 88 -30.19 -6.75 7.97
N ASN A 89 -30.02 -6.86 6.64
CA ASN A 89 -28.79 -6.56 5.96
C ASN A 89 -28.85 -5.15 5.35
N ILE A 90 -28.19 -4.20 5.97
CA ILE A 90 -28.10 -2.83 5.48
C ILE A 90 -26.95 -2.76 4.47
N GLN A 91 -27.28 -2.60 3.19
CA GLN A 91 -26.28 -2.43 2.14
C GLN A 91 -25.96 -0.94 1.98
N LEU A 92 -24.68 -0.58 2.17
CA LEU A 92 -24.16 0.78 1.98
C LEU A 92 -23.41 0.93 0.65
N ILE A 93 -23.87 0.20 -0.37
CA ILE A 93 -23.28 0.19 -1.71
C ILE A 93 -24.41 0.39 -2.71
N TRP A 94 -24.27 1.43 -3.52
CA TRP A 94 -25.19 1.73 -4.62
C TRP A 94 -24.42 1.84 -5.93
N ALA A 95 -24.95 1.29 -6.98
CA ALA A 95 -24.41 1.44 -8.33
C ALA A 95 -25.31 2.40 -9.12
N LEU A 96 -24.79 3.54 -9.49
CA LEU A 96 -25.49 4.51 -10.33
C LEU A 96 -25.00 4.35 -11.79
N PRO A 97 -25.88 4.13 -12.75
CA PRO A 97 -25.49 4.15 -14.17
C PRO A 97 -25.02 5.56 -14.53
N LEU A 98 -23.86 5.66 -15.19
CA LEU A 98 -23.29 6.95 -15.60
C LEU A 98 -23.45 7.16 -17.11
N ILE A 99 -22.68 6.44 -17.91
CA ILE A 99 -22.68 6.55 -19.38
C ILE A 99 -22.41 5.17 -19.96
N GLY A 100 -23.20 4.76 -20.94
CA GLY A 100 -23.02 3.50 -21.65
C GLY A 100 -23.01 2.29 -20.70
N SER A 101 -21.91 1.56 -20.68
CA SER A 101 -21.73 0.39 -19.82
C SER A 101 -21.15 0.72 -18.42
N GLN A 102 -20.78 1.98 -18.18
CA GLN A 102 -20.08 2.36 -16.97
C GLN A 102 -21.04 2.69 -15.83
N THR A 103 -20.70 2.20 -14.63
CA THR A 103 -21.41 2.50 -13.39
C THR A 103 -20.50 3.19 -12.40
N VAL A 104 -21.04 4.15 -11.64
CA VAL A 104 -20.40 4.74 -10.47
C VAL A 104 -20.88 4.00 -9.25
N GLN A 105 -19.95 3.36 -8.53
CA GLN A 105 -20.25 2.71 -7.27
C GLN A 105 -20.09 3.72 -6.14
N LEU A 106 -21.18 4.01 -5.45
CA LEU A 106 -21.18 4.79 -4.22
C LEU A 106 -21.10 3.82 -3.05
N TRP A 107 -19.98 3.85 -2.37
CA TRP A 107 -19.73 3.03 -1.20
C TRP A 107 -19.47 3.90 0.02
N ILE A 108 -20.34 3.80 1.02
CA ILE A 108 -20.17 4.47 2.30
C ILE A 108 -19.25 3.62 3.19
N SER A 109 -18.04 4.12 3.43
CA SER A 109 -17.09 3.57 4.39
C SER A 109 -16.86 4.57 5.50
N PHE A 110 -17.18 4.21 6.74
CA PHE A 110 -17.01 5.09 7.90
C PHE A 110 -15.56 5.49 8.12
N ALA A 111 -14.61 4.58 7.85
CA ALA A 111 -13.18 4.87 7.91
C ALA A 111 -12.77 5.93 6.87
N LEU A 112 -13.27 5.81 5.63
CA LEU A 112 -12.97 6.79 4.58
C LEU A 112 -13.63 8.14 4.85
N ILE A 113 -14.82 8.18 5.46
CA ILE A 113 -15.46 9.43 5.87
C ILE A 113 -14.59 10.15 6.92
N GLY A 114 -14.12 9.43 7.94
CA GLY A 114 -13.21 9.99 8.93
C GLY A 114 -11.90 10.47 8.33
N PHE A 115 -11.32 9.70 7.42
CA PHE A 115 -10.09 10.04 6.73
C PHE A 115 -10.26 11.25 5.78
N SER A 116 -11.39 11.33 5.07
CA SER A 116 -11.67 12.44 4.13
C SER A 116 -11.76 13.79 4.83
N TYR A 117 -12.15 13.81 6.11
CA TYR A 117 -12.14 15.05 6.91
C TYR A 117 -10.72 15.64 7.09
N LEU A 118 -9.70 14.77 7.07
CA LEU A 118 -8.30 15.19 7.25
C LEU A 118 -7.61 15.56 5.93
N ILE A 119 -8.22 15.23 4.79
CA ILE A 119 -7.66 15.50 3.46
C ILE A 119 -8.05 16.92 3.04
N SER A 120 -7.13 17.65 2.39
CA SER A 120 -7.45 18.93 1.81
C SER A 120 -8.51 18.81 0.72
N THR A 121 -9.40 19.77 0.63
CA THR A 121 -10.48 19.83 -0.37
C THR A 121 -9.96 19.73 -1.80
N GLN A 122 -8.77 20.27 -2.08
CA GLN A 122 -8.13 20.21 -3.40
C GLN A 122 -7.76 18.77 -3.78
N VAL A 123 -7.21 18.00 -2.84
CA VAL A 123 -6.88 16.58 -3.07
C VAL A 123 -8.15 15.75 -3.24
N ALA A 124 -9.15 15.97 -2.38
CA ALA A 124 -10.43 15.27 -2.47
C ALA A 124 -11.14 15.55 -3.81
N ALA A 125 -11.16 16.81 -4.25
CA ALA A 125 -11.72 17.20 -5.54
C ALA A 125 -10.93 16.56 -6.70
N GLY A 126 -9.60 16.54 -6.63
CA GLY A 126 -8.75 15.88 -7.61
C GLY A 126 -9.08 14.40 -7.77
N ILE A 127 -9.17 13.66 -6.66
CA ILE A 127 -9.53 12.23 -6.67
C ILE A 127 -10.89 12.02 -7.37
N TRP A 128 -11.87 12.86 -7.05
CA TRP A 128 -13.22 12.76 -7.62
C TRP A 128 -13.25 13.05 -9.12
N ILE A 129 -12.60 14.14 -9.55
CA ILE A 129 -12.51 14.53 -10.96
C ILE A 129 -11.82 13.45 -11.78
N PHE A 130 -10.65 12.95 -11.34
CA PHE A 130 -9.92 11.90 -12.06
C PHE A 130 -10.65 10.56 -12.04
N TYR A 131 -11.41 10.25 -10.97
CA TYR A 131 -12.28 9.08 -10.97
C TYR A 131 -13.36 9.16 -12.05
N LEU A 132 -14.06 10.30 -12.17
CA LEU A 132 -15.04 10.49 -13.23
C LEU A 132 -14.38 10.44 -14.63
N LEU A 133 -13.24 11.11 -14.78
CA LEU A 133 -12.48 11.09 -16.04
C LEU A 133 -12.11 9.67 -16.45
N SER A 134 -11.68 8.84 -15.51
CA SER A 134 -11.37 7.44 -15.78
C SER A 134 -12.59 6.64 -16.27
N LYS A 135 -13.82 6.98 -15.81
CA LYS A 135 -15.05 6.35 -16.28
C LYS A 135 -15.38 6.75 -17.73
N PHE A 136 -15.19 8.03 -18.08
CA PHE A 136 -15.35 8.49 -19.46
C PHE A 136 -14.32 7.84 -20.39
N GLU A 137 -13.06 7.78 -19.97
CA GLU A 137 -12.00 7.13 -20.72
C GLU A 137 -12.28 5.63 -20.93
N ALA A 138 -12.76 4.95 -19.89
CA ALA A 138 -13.16 3.57 -19.96
C ALA A 138 -14.23 3.30 -20.99
N GLU A 139 -15.26 4.15 -21.05
CA GLU A 139 -16.33 4.02 -22.05
C GLU A 139 -15.82 4.34 -23.45
N PHE A 140 -15.00 5.38 -23.61
CA PHE A 140 -14.37 5.72 -24.88
C PHE A 140 -13.55 4.54 -25.43
N LEU A 141 -12.75 3.90 -24.60
CA LEU A 141 -11.96 2.70 -24.99
C LEU A 141 -12.87 1.53 -25.36
N ALA A 142 -13.97 1.35 -24.63
CA ALA A 142 -14.96 0.29 -24.92
C ALA A 142 -15.64 0.51 -26.27
N VAL A 143 -16.09 1.72 -26.57
CA VAL A 143 -16.73 2.10 -27.84
C VAL A 143 -15.75 2.04 -29.00
N SER A 144 -14.50 2.45 -28.79
CA SER A 144 -13.43 2.40 -29.80
C SER A 144 -12.96 0.97 -30.12
N GLY A 145 -13.45 -0.04 -29.40
CA GLY A 145 -13.05 -1.43 -29.60
C GLY A 145 -11.62 -1.76 -29.13
N LEU A 146 -10.95 -0.83 -28.46
CA LEU A 146 -9.59 -1.01 -27.91
C LEU A 146 -9.66 -1.88 -26.67
N LYS A 147 -9.70 -3.19 -26.86
CA LYS A 147 -9.68 -4.17 -25.76
C LYS A 147 -8.29 -4.79 -25.66
N SER A 148 -7.66 -4.68 -24.51
CA SER A 148 -6.47 -5.44 -24.21
C SER A 148 -6.86 -6.84 -23.72
N THR A 149 -6.25 -7.87 -24.29
CA THR A 149 -6.43 -9.27 -23.88
C THR A 149 -5.53 -9.63 -22.70
N SER A 150 -4.55 -8.80 -22.36
CA SER A 150 -3.66 -9.02 -21.23
C SER A 150 -4.40 -8.74 -19.91
N LYS A 151 -4.52 -9.76 -19.07
CA LYS A 151 -5.06 -9.60 -17.71
C LYS A 151 -3.95 -9.08 -16.81
N PHE A 152 -4.11 -7.89 -16.26
CA PHE A 152 -3.26 -7.40 -15.21
C PHE A 152 -3.69 -8.07 -13.88
N ILE A 153 -2.76 -8.75 -13.19
CA ILE A 153 -3.06 -9.55 -11.99
C ILE A 153 -3.51 -8.64 -10.84
N TYR A 154 -2.97 -7.42 -10.77
CA TYR A 154 -3.23 -6.45 -9.73
C TYR A 154 -3.79 -5.18 -10.37
N GLY A 155 -5.08 -5.01 -10.38
CA GLY A 155 -5.70 -3.80 -10.94
C GLY A 155 -7.19 -3.99 -11.21
N VAL A 156 -7.77 -3.03 -11.93
CA VAL A 156 -9.16 -3.11 -12.37
C VAL A 156 -9.25 -4.23 -13.42
N ALA A 157 -9.84 -5.34 -13.04
CA ALA A 157 -9.87 -6.58 -13.83
C ALA A 157 -10.48 -6.38 -15.24
N ASP A 158 -11.41 -5.42 -15.36
CA ASP A 158 -12.18 -5.23 -16.58
C ASP A 158 -11.51 -4.30 -17.60
N GLN A 159 -10.46 -3.53 -17.17
CA GLN A 159 -9.83 -2.53 -18.04
C GLN A 159 -8.31 -2.46 -17.81
N PRO A 160 -7.55 -3.38 -18.44
CA PRO A 160 -6.08 -3.44 -18.26
C PRO A 160 -5.36 -2.17 -18.69
N LEU A 161 -5.88 -1.43 -19.69
CA LEU A 161 -5.26 -0.19 -20.18
C LEU A 161 -5.20 0.88 -19.09
N LEU A 162 -6.29 1.08 -18.34
CA LEU A 162 -6.32 2.02 -17.22
C LEU A 162 -5.37 1.60 -16.08
N ALA A 163 -5.21 0.30 -15.85
CA ALA A 163 -4.26 -0.20 -14.86
C ALA A 163 -2.81 0.12 -15.27
N TYR A 164 -2.45 -0.04 -16.54
CA TYR A 164 -1.13 0.35 -17.06
C TYR A 164 -0.91 1.86 -16.99
N GLN A 165 -1.93 2.66 -17.30
CA GLN A 165 -1.89 4.12 -17.18
C GLN A 165 -1.65 4.53 -15.71
N GLY A 166 -2.38 3.93 -14.77
CA GLY A 166 -2.17 4.17 -13.34
C GLY A 166 -0.75 3.80 -12.89
N GLY A 167 -0.21 2.67 -13.35
CA GLY A 167 1.17 2.27 -13.10
C GLY A 167 2.18 3.28 -13.67
N GLY A 168 1.95 3.76 -14.90
CA GLY A 168 2.76 4.80 -15.52
C GLY A 168 2.73 6.12 -14.75
N ALA A 169 1.55 6.52 -14.28
CA ALA A 169 1.38 7.72 -13.46
C ALA A 169 2.14 7.63 -12.13
N LEU A 170 2.10 6.47 -11.46
CA LEU A 170 2.89 6.24 -10.24
C LEU A 170 4.39 6.36 -10.50
N ILE A 171 4.90 5.77 -11.58
CA ILE A 171 6.31 5.86 -11.96
C ILE A 171 6.68 7.33 -12.23
N ALA A 172 5.86 8.05 -13.00
CA ALA A 172 6.08 9.47 -13.29
C ALA A 172 6.09 10.32 -12.01
N MET A 173 5.17 10.07 -11.08
CA MET A 173 5.11 10.77 -9.79
C MET A 173 6.38 10.53 -8.97
N VAL A 174 6.87 9.29 -8.90
CA VAL A 174 8.10 8.97 -8.17
C VAL A 174 9.31 9.65 -8.83
N LEU A 175 9.42 9.60 -10.16
CA LEU A 175 10.53 10.24 -10.89
C LEU A 175 10.52 11.75 -10.70
N LEU A 176 9.36 12.40 -10.77
CA LEU A 176 9.22 13.83 -10.51
C LEU A 176 9.57 14.18 -9.05
N GLY A 177 9.11 13.38 -8.08
CA GLY A 177 9.47 13.57 -6.68
C GLY A 177 10.97 13.45 -6.43
N LEU A 178 11.63 12.44 -7.00
CA LEU A 178 13.09 12.29 -6.92
C LEU A 178 13.82 13.44 -7.62
N TRP A 179 13.30 13.92 -8.74
CA TRP A 179 13.83 15.09 -9.43
C TRP A 179 13.75 16.36 -8.59
N MET A 180 12.62 16.60 -7.94
CA MET A 180 12.44 17.73 -7.02
C MET A 180 13.39 17.61 -5.81
N ALA A 181 13.55 16.39 -5.28
CA ALA A 181 14.43 16.11 -4.15
C ALA A 181 15.93 16.00 -4.52
N ARG A 182 16.33 16.13 -5.80
CA ARG A 182 17.70 15.84 -6.26
C ARG A 182 18.81 16.52 -5.46
N GLY A 183 18.60 17.77 -5.05
CA GLY A 183 19.57 18.51 -4.25
C GLY A 183 19.79 17.86 -2.88
N HIS A 184 18.70 17.55 -2.19
CA HIS A 184 18.74 16.87 -0.89
C HIS A 184 19.33 15.46 -1.00
N LEU A 185 18.94 14.70 -2.03
CA LEU A 185 19.48 13.37 -2.28
C LEU A 185 20.99 13.40 -2.53
N TRP A 186 21.46 14.41 -3.23
CA TRP A 186 22.90 14.61 -3.43
C TRP A 186 23.64 14.89 -2.11
N ASP A 187 23.07 15.73 -1.24
CA ASP A 187 23.63 16.03 0.08
C ASP A 187 23.70 14.76 0.95
N VAL A 188 22.61 13.97 0.98
CA VAL A 188 22.56 12.67 1.67
C VAL A 188 23.65 11.73 1.15
N LEU A 189 23.82 11.63 -0.18
CA LEU A 189 24.82 10.77 -0.79
C LEU A 189 26.25 11.24 -0.45
N ARG A 190 26.51 12.55 -0.50
CA ARG A 190 27.82 13.12 -0.09
C ARG A 190 28.12 12.81 1.37
N LYS A 191 27.14 12.93 2.28
CA LYS A 191 27.29 12.58 3.68
C LYS A 191 27.56 11.09 3.86
N ALA A 192 26.83 10.22 3.15
CA ALA A 192 27.00 8.77 3.18
C ALA A 192 28.42 8.36 2.73
N LEU A 193 28.97 9.04 1.71
CA LEU A 193 30.33 8.81 1.21
C LEU A 193 31.43 9.48 2.04
N GLY A 194 31.09 10.12 3.16
CA GLY A 194 32.07 10.74 4.07
C GLY A 194 32.57 12.12 3.67
N ARG A 195 31.97 12.75 2.62
CA ARG A 195 32.40 14.04 2.07
C ARG A 195 31.53 15.24 2.51
N GLY A 196 30.56 15.02 3.38
CA GLY A 196 29.57 16.05 3.82
C GLY A 196 29.69 16.30 5.32
N ALA A 197 30.82 16.87 5.81
CA ALA A 197 30.99 17.19 7.23
C ALA A 197 29.99 18.27 7.71
N ASP A 198 29.60 19.16 6.80
CA ASP A 198 28.74 20.32 7.05
C ASP A 198 27.24 19.94 7.12
N ILE A 199 26.87 18.71 6.78
CA ILE A 199 25.47 18.29 6.76
C ILE A 199 25.13 17.72 8.14
N ASP A 200 24.22 18.37 8.85
CA ASP A 200 23.73 17.91 10.13
C ASP A 200 22.64 16.85 9.92
N ASP A 201 22.81 15.70 10.56
CA ASP A 201 21.87 14.58 10.61
C ASP A 201 21.53 14.18 12.07
N GLY A 202 21.83 15.07 13.04
CA GLY A 202 21.60 14.80 14.47
C GLY A 202 20.14 14.69 14.86
N ASP A 203 19.24 15.38 14.14
CA ASP A 203 17.79 15.35 14.36
C ASP A 203 17.09 14.17 13.68
N GLU A 204 17.83 13.35 12.93
CA GLU A 204 17.26 12.20 12.24
C GLU A 204 17.30 10.94 13.13
N ILE A 205 16.30 10.07 12.96
CA ILE A 205 16.19 8.79 13.72
C ILE A 205 17.43 7.91 13.49
N MET A 206 18.05 8.05 12.32
CA MET A 206 19.21 7.26 11.91
C MET A 206 20.13 8.12 11.06
N SER A 207 21.45 8.00 11.24
CA SER A 207 22.42 8.72 10.42
C SER A 207 22.25 8.42 8.93
N TYR A 208 22.49 9.39 8.06
CA TYR A 208 22.36 9.19 6.60
C TYR A 208 23.27 8.08 6.06
N ARG A 209 24.43 7.84 6.69
CA ARG A 209 25.31 6.72 6.32
C ARG A 209 24.63 5.37 6.57
N ALA A 210 24.03 5.21 7.75
CA ALA A 210 23.31 4.00 8.11
C ALA A 210 22.06 3.84 7.22
N ALA A 211 21.31 4.93 6.97
CA ALA A 211 20.14 4.91 6.11
C ALA A 211 20.44 4.46 4.68
N VAL A 212 21.49 5.01 4.05
CA VAL A 212 21.91 4.58 2.71
C VAL A 212 22.43 3.15 2.71
N GLY A 213 23.18 2.75 3.73
CA GLY A 213 23.63 1.37 3.92
C GLY A 213 22.48 0.38 4.03
N CYS A 214 21.49 0.66 4.90
CA CYS A 214 20.28 -0.15 5.05
C CYS A 214 19.44 -0.20 3.76
N LEU A 215 19.32 0.93 3.05
CA LEU A 215 18.63 0.99 1.76
C LEU A 215 19.27 0.03 0.75
N LEU A 216 20.59 0.11 0.59
CA LEU A 216 21.31 -0.76 -0.33
C LEU A 216 21.25 -2.23 0.07
N CYS A 217 21.44 -2.54 1.35
CA CYS A 217 21.31 -3.91 1.87
C CYS A 217 19.91 -4.46 1.67
N GLY A 218 18.87 -3.66 1.92
CA GLY A 218 17.48 -4.05 1.71
C GLY A 218 17.17 -4.31 0.24
N LEU A 219 17.59 -3.42 -0.67
CA LEU A 219 17.42 -3.60 -2.12
C LEU A 219 18.15 -4.85 -2.64
N LEU A 220 19.40 -5.05 -2.24
CA LEU A 220 20.16 -6.25 -2.59
C LEU A 220 19.52 -7.51 -2.03
N GLY A 221 19.01 -7.45 -0.80
CA GLY A 221 18.27 -8.54 -0.18
C GLY A 221 17.00 -8.90 -0.96
N MET A 222 16.21 -7.91 -1.37
CA MET A 222 15.02 -8.12 -2.19
C MET A 222 15.36 -8.70 -3.57
N ILE A 223 16.35 -8.14 -4.25
CA ILE A 223 16.82 -8.62 -5.57
C ILE A 223 17.33 -10.05 -5.45
N GLY A 224 18.16 -10.33 -4.44
CA GLY A 224 18.72 -11.65 -4.19
C GLY A 224 17.62 -12.68 -3.88
N TRP A 225 16.62 -12.32 -3.08
CA TRP A 225 15.48 -13.17 -2.77
C TRP A 225 14.66 -13.47 -4.02
N LEU A 226 14.34 -12.46 -4.84
CA LEU A 226 13.60 -12.63 -6.10
C LEU A 226 14.37 -13.50 -7.08
N TRP A 227 15.67 -13.29 -7.21
CA TRP A 227 16.52 -14.08 -8.10
C TRP A 227 16.59 -15.52 -7.66
N LEU A 228 16.78 -15.79 -6.35
CA LEU A 228 16.79 -17.13 -5.78
C LEU A 228 15.43 -17.82 -5.96
N HIS A 229 14.35 -17.10 -5.76
CA HIS A 229 12.99 -17.63 -5.98
C HIS A 229 12.75 -18.02 -7.46
N MET A 230 13.18 -17.18 -8.40
CA MET A 230 13.11 -17.52 -9.82
C MET A 230 14.00 -18.72 -10.18
N ALA A 231 15.21 -18.79 -9.64
CA ALA A 231 16.12 -19.92 -9.86
C ALA A 231 15.53 -21.23 -9.34
N ILE A 232 14.98 -21.23 -8.13
CA ILE A 232 14.29 -22.40 -7.54
C ILE A 232 13.12 -22.84 -8.44
N ARG A 233 12.29 -21.91 -8.90
CA ARG A 233 11.18 -22.21 -9.83
C ARG A 233 11.66 -22.81 -11.15
N GLN A 234 12.77 -22.35 -11.69
CA GLN A 234 13.34 -22.91 -12.93
C GLN A 234 13.85 -24.33 -12.71
N VAL A 235 14.62 -24.57 -11.63
CA VAL A 235 15.13 -25.89 -11.28
C VAL A 235 13.97 -26.87 -11.06
N MET A 236 12.95 -26.47 -10.30
CA MET A 236 11.77 -27.31 -10.07
C MET A 236 11.04 -27.65 -11.39
N ARG A 237 10.87 -26.65 -12.28
CA ARG A 237 10.27 -26.91 -13.61
C ARG A 237 11.08 -27.92 -14.44
N LEU A 238 12.42 -27.85 -14.40
CA LEU A 238 13.30 -28.80 -15.10
C LEU A 238 13.18 -30.20 -14.50
N ILE A 239 13.16 -30.33 -13.18
CA ILE A 239 12.98 -31.62 -12.47
C ILE A 239 11.62 -32.22 -12.84
N PHE A 240 10.52 -31.48 -12.75
CA PHE A 240 9.19 -31.97 -13.09
C PHE A 240 9.03 -32.32 -14.58
N ARG A 241 9.71 -31.60 -15.45
CA ARG A 241 9.73 -31.93 -16.90
C ARG A 241 10.50 -33.24 -17.19
N ARG A 242 11.56 -33.51 -16.43
CA ARG A 242 12.40 -34.69 -16.59
C ARG A 242 11.78 -35.96 -15.95
N TRP A 243 10.99 -35.77 -14.89
CA TRP A 243 10.42 -36.83 -14.05
C TRP A 243 8.91 -36.62 -13.83
N PRO A 244 8.06 -36.84 -14.85
CA PRO A 244 6.61 -36.56 -14.77
C PRO A 244 5.88 -37.39 -13.71
N VAL A 245 6.38 -38.60 -13.42
CA VAL A 245 5.85 -39.52 -12.37
C VAL A 245 6.02 -38.89 -10.98
N PHE A 246 7.13 -38.20 -10.75
CA PHE A 246 7.38 -37.49 -9.48
C PHE A 246 6.42 -36.32 -9.32
N GLY A 247 6.10 -35.61 -10.38
CA GLY A 247 5.08 -34.54 -10.38
C GLY A 247 3.68 -35.06 -10.03
N GLN A 248 3.30 -36.24 -10.45
CA GLN A 248 2.01 -36.85 -10.10
C GLN A 248 1.97 -37.36 -8.65
N LEU A 249 3.06 -37.89 -8.12
CA LEU A 249 3.20 -38.33 -6.72
C LEU A 249 3.15 -37.13 -5.78
N VAL A 250 3.81 -36.05 -6.16
CA VAL A 250 3.82 -34.78 -5.45
C VAL A 250 2.42 -34.14 -5.50
N ASN A 251 1.61 -34.30 -6.55
CA ASN A 251 0.22 -33.80 -6.65
C ASN A 251 -0.80 -34.63 -5.83
N ARG A 252 -0.46 -35.82 -5.38
CA ARG A 252 -1.35 -36.69 -4.59
C ARG A 252 -1.07 -36.67 -3.07
N GLY A 253 0.00 -36.06 -2.61
CA GLY A 253 0.41 -36.09 -1.19
C GLY A 253 0.41 -34.72 -0.51
N SER A 254 -0.05 -34.69 0.71
CA SER A 254 -0.09 -33.50 1.59
C SER A 254 1.27 -32.84 1.85
N ALA A 255 2.39 -33.50 1.52
CA ALA A 255 3.73 -32.92 1.53
C ALA A 255 3.91 -31.80 0.48
N MET A 256 3.03 -31.72 -0.49
CA MET A 256 3.02 -30.72 -1.53
C MET A 256 2.48 -29.36 -1.14
N ILE A 257 1.56 -29.32 -0.19
CA ILE A 257 1.05 -28.03 0.31
C ILE A 257 2.20 -27.22 0.92
N ALA A 258 3.19 -27.88 1.51
CA ALA A 258 4.39 -27.22 2.01
C ALA A 258 5.34 -26.76 0.88
N ALA A 259 5.58 -27.60 -0.14
CA ALA A 259 6.47 -27.27 -1.27
C ALA A 259 5.80 -26.27 -2.24
N TYR A 260 4.50 -26.38 -2.49
CA TYR A 260 3.73 -25.42 -3.29
C TYR A 260 3.45 -24.12 -2.53
N GLY A 261 3.29 -24.17 -1.22
CA GLY A 261 3.24 -22.97 -0.39
C GLY A 261 4.50 -22.12 -0.52
N ILE A 262 5.66 -22.74 -0.76
CA ILE A 262 6.92 -22.02 -1.04
C ILE A 262 7.00 -21.52 -2.50
N ILE A 263 6.29 -22.15 -3.44
CA ILE A 263 6.42 -21.90 -4.88
C ILE A 263 5.27 -21.03 -5.43
N LEU A 264 4.08 -21.07 -4.84
CA LEU A 264 2.87 -20.39 -5.34
C LEU A 264 2.42 -19.19 -4.48
N CYS A 265 2.94 -19.02 -3.29
CA CYS A 265 2.96 -17.74 -2.60
C CYS A 265 4.23 -17.01 -2.96
#